data_c3e55059907f6a062fc8882e83ec2c73
#
_entry.id   c3e55059907f6a062fc8882e83ec2c73
#
_cell.length_a   1.000
_cell.length_b   1.000
_cell.length_c   1.000
_cell.angle_alpha   90.00
_cell.angle_beta   90.00
_cell.angle_gamma   90.00
#
_symmetry.space_group_name_H-M   'P 1'
#
loop_
_entity.id
_entity.type
_entity.pdbx_description
1 polymer ?
#
loop_
_entity_poly.entity_id
_entity_poly.type
_entity_poly.pdbx_seq_one_letter_code
_entity_poly.pdbx_strand_id
1 'polypeptide(L)'
;GLNVFISFAAADAPVNLFGYKWDINSMYHPGKHAYIFVSNFDYLRINDNDFLNFGLIHGRTVFNYEAKNNIETYIQYSFDNFRGLGPRWITGGTLRKKLVDSKKLTFVVGLGGLYENETWFHPVEENFVNVQFIKNSNYFSLRWTINQFVDFNTVTYYQVGYDREIQAFRNRVNGNFNLNTKISDNFSFNNSFNFSYEDKPIVPITNFIFAFNTGISFDF
;
A
#
# COMPACT_ATOMS: atom_id res chain seq x y z
N GLY A 1 11.53 9.55 -11.48
CA GLY A 1 10.40 9.13 -12.31
C GLY A 1 9.08 9.63 -11.76
N LEU A 2 8.13 9.90 -12.61
CA LEU A 2 6.76 10.28 -12.27
C LEU A 2 5.81 9.43 -13.14
N ASN A 3 4.88 8.73 -12.48
CA ASN A 3 3.79 8.02 -13.13
C ASN A 3 2.47 8.63 -12.64
N VAL A 4 1.58 8.98 -13.56
CA VAL A 4 0.26 9.54 -13.27
C VAL A 4 -0.77 8.78 -14.08
N PHE A 5 -1.79 8.27 -13.41
CA PHE A 5 -2.96 7.68 -14.02
C PHE A 5 -4.20 8.39 -13.48
N ILE A 6 -5.10 8.83 -14.36
CA ILE A 6 -6.38 9.45 -14.00
C ILE A 6 -7.46 8.83 -14.87
N SER A 7 -8.57 8.41 -14.27
CA SER A 7 -9.74 7.93 -14.97
C SER A 7 -11.03 8.53 -14.42
N PHE A 8 -12.03 8.68 -15.30
CA PHE A 8 -13.37 9.10 -14.97
C PHE A 8 -14.37 8.11 -15.57
N ALA A 9 -15.44 7.83 -14.86
CA ALA A 9 -16.55 7.03 -15.33
C ALA A 9 -17.85 7.73 -14.97
N ALA A 10 -18.76 7.85 -15.93
CA ALA A 10 -20.11 8.34 -15.69
C ALA A 10 -21.09 7.61 -16.61
N ALA A 11 -22.25 7.24 -16.08
CA ALA A 11 -23.37 6.68 -16.82
C ALA A 11 -24.68 7.18 -16.21
N ASP A 12 -25.61 7.54 -17.09
CA ASP A 12 -26.97 7.91 -16.73
C ASP A 12 -27.93 7.01 -17.52
N ALA A 13 -28.39 5.96 -16.86
CA ALA A 13 -29.27 4.92 -17.37
C ALA A 13 -30.19 4.49 -16.21
N PRO A 14 -30.87 3.33 -16.21
CA PRO A 14 -31.58 2.85 -15.01
C PRO A 14 -30.74 2.85 -13.72
N VAL A 15 -29.40 2.83 -13.85
CA VAL A 15 -28.42 3.00 -12.76
C VAL A 15 -27.59 4.24 -13.07
N ASN A 16 -27.64 5.24 -12.19
CA ASN A 16 -26.76 6.40 -12.25
C ASN A 16 -25.42 6.03 -11.63
N LEU A 17 -24.32 6.19 -12.38
CA LEU A 17 -22.97 5.89 -11.95
C LEU A 17 -22.07 7.10 -12.17
N PHE A 18 -21.31 7.46 -11.13
CA PHE A 18 -20.27 8.47 -11.21
C PHE A 18 -19.03 7.99 -10.43
N GLY A 19 -17.87 8.02 -11.06
CA GLY A 19 -16.61 7.63 -10.42
C GLY A 19 -15.41 8.36 -10.98
N TYR A 20 -14.40 8.49 -10.15
CA TYR A 20 -13.08 8.98 -10.56
C TYR A 20 -11.99 8.32 -9.73
N LYS A 21 -10.86 8.13 -10.37
CA LYS A 21 -9.68 7.50 -9.79
C LYS A 21 -8.43 8.23 -10.24
N TRP A 22 -7.45 8.38 -9.34
CA TRP A 22 -6.09 8.72 -9.71
C TRP A 22 -5.08 7.89 -8.95
N ASP A 23 -3.96 7.62 -9.62
CA ASP A 23 -2.78 6.99 -9.05
C ASP A 23 -1.57 7.83 -9.46
N ILE A 24 -0.88 8.40 -8.47
CA ILE A 24 0.32 9.21 -8.68
C ILE A 24 1.46 8.57 -7.91
N ASN A 25 2.51 8.21 -8.61
CA ASN A 25 3.73 7.67 -8.03
C ASN A 25 4.92 8.47 -8.51
N SER A 26 5.66 9.07 -7.61
CA SER A 26 6.83 9.87 -7.90
C SER A 26 8.02 9.46 -7.05
N MET A 27 9.18 9.38 -7.70
CA MET A 27 10.46 9.24 -7.02
C MET A 27 11.41 10.29 -7.57
N TYR A 28 11.90 11.13 -6.67
CA TYR A 28 12.89 12.16 -6.93
C TYR A 28 14.18 11.85 -6.18
N HIS A 29 15.29 11.75 -6.92
CA HIS A 29 16.61 11.39 -6.38
C HIS A 29 17.67 12.40 -6.85
N PRO A 30 17.75 13.60 -6.22
CA PRO A 30 18.67 14.67 -6.65
C PRO A 30 20.11 14.50 -6.15
N GLY A 31 20.47 13.37 -5.59
CA GLY A 31 21.81 13.12 -5.05
C GLY A 31 21.80 11.99 -4.01
N LYS A 32 22.24 12.25 -2.78
CA LYS A 32 22.36 11.20 -1.75
C LYS A 32 21.03 10.69 -1.19
N HIS A 33 19.95 11.47 -1.30
CA HIS A 33 18.66 11.15 -0.70
C HIS A 33 17.64 10.87 -1.78
N ALA A 34 16.69 9.98 -1.51
CA ALA A 34 15.54 9.75 -2.36
C ALA A 34 14.26 10.19 -1.65
N TYR A 35 13.38 10.86 -2.40
CA TYR A 35 12.07 11.30 -1.96
C TYR A 35 11.02 10.56 -2.77
N ILE A 36 10.11 9.90 -2.08
CA ILE A 36 9.06 9.11 -2.69
C ILE A 36 7.73 9.72 -2.28
N PHE A 37 6.87 9.95 -3.26
CA PHE A 37 5.51 10.41 -3.05
C PHE A 37 4.55 9.46 -3.77
N VAL A 38 3.53 9.02 -3.05
CA VAL A 38 2.45 8.17 -3.56
C VAL A 38 1.13 8.81 -3.18
N SER A 39 0.23 8.94 -4.14
CA SER A 39 -1.15 9.35 -3.90
C SER A 39 -2.08 8.48 -4.73
N ASN A 40 -2.99 7.78 -4.04
CA ASN A 40 -4.03 6.98 -4.66
C ASN A 40 -5.38 7.48 -4.16
N PHE A 41 -6.33 7.61 -5.05
CA PHE A 41 -7.70 7.94 -4.71
C PHE A 41 -8.64 7.19 -5.64
N ASP A 42 -9.71 6.62 -5.08
CA ASP A 42 -10.70 5.88 -5.84
C ASP A 42 -12.08 6.16 -5.25
N TYR A 43 -12.95 6.77 -6.05
CA TYR A 43 -14.30 7.13 -5.67
C TYR A 43 -15.30 6.58 -6.68
N LEU A 44 -16.32 5.91 -6.18
CA LEU A 44 -17.42 5.40 -6.97
C LEU A 44 -18.73 5.61 -6.23
N ARG A 45 -19.68 6.29 -6.87
CA ARG A 45 -21.06 6.48 -6.41
C ARG A 45 -22.02 5.78 -7.36
N ILE A 46 -22.98 5.07 -6.80
CA ILE A 46 -24.02 4.34 -7.53
C ILE A 46 -25.38 4.73 -6.94
N ASN A 47 -26.29 5.27 -7.78
CA ASN A 47 -27.63 5.69 -7.37
C ASN A 47 -27.62 6.57 -6.11
N ASP A 48 -26.79 7.64 -6.11
CA ASP A 48 -26.60 8.59 -5.01
C ASP A 48 -26.02 8.02 -3.69
N ASN A 49 -25.61 6.75 -3.69
CA ASN A 49 -24.89 6.14 -2.56
C ASN A 49 -23.40 6.01 -2.86
N ASP A 50 -22.56 6.45 -1.94
CA ASP A 50 -21.12 6.25 -2.02
C ASP A 50 -20.81 4.76 -1.83
N PHE A 51 -20.41 4.11 -2.92
CA PHE A 51 -20.05 2.69 -2.91
C PHE A 51 -18.60 2.49 -2.52
N LEU A 52 -17.70 3.29 -3.09
CA LEU A 52 -16.29 3.26 -2.80
C LEU A 52 -15.79 4.69 -2.57
N ASN A 53 -15.05 4.89 -1.50
CA ASN A 53 -14.38 6.14 -1.20
C ASN A 53 -13.09 5.80 -0.45
N PHE A 54 -12.00 5.65 -1.21
CA PHE A 54 -10.67 5.30 -0.73
C PHE A 54 -9.70 6.41 -1.04
N GLY A 55 -8.82 6.72 -0.10
CA GLY A 55 -7.74 7.67 -0.32
C GLY A 55 -6.48 7.30 0.43
N LEU A 56 -5.32 7.54 -0.21
CA LEU A 56 -4.00 7.38 0.39
C LEU A 56 -3.08 8.47 -0.13
N ILE A 57 -2.36 9.13 0.78
CA ILE A 57 -1.23 10.01 0.49
C ILE A 57 -0.07 9.53 1.36
N HIS A 58 1.08 9.27 0.74
CA HIS A 58 2.27 8.78 1.42
C HIS A 58 3.50 9.54 0.95
N GLY A 59 4.23 10.10 1.90
CA GLY A 59 5.53 10.72 1.69
C GLY A 59 6.61 9.95 2.42
N ARG A 60 7.73 9.65 1.73
CA ARG A 60 8.88 8.94 2.31
C ARG A 60 10.18 9.58 1.89
N THR A 61 11.09 9.73 2.83
CA THR A 61 12.49 10.10 2.57
C THR A 61 13.40 8.93 2.90
N VAL A 62 14.30 8.59 1.98
CA VAL A 62 15.37 7.60 2.17
C VAL A 62 16.69 8.33 2.21
N PHE A 63 17.31 8.39 3.38
CA PHE A 63 18.60 9.05 3.57
C PHE A 63 19.73 8.10 3.11
N ASN A 64 20.69 8.63 2.35
CA ASN A 64 21.80 7.87 1.74
C ASN A 64 21.30 6.66 0.93
N TYR A 65 20.39 6.89 0.01
CA TYR A 65 19.65 5.88 -0.75
C TYR A 65 20.54 4.83 -1.42
N GLU A 66 21.71 5.22 -1.93
CA GLU A 66 22.67 4.30 -2.58
C GLU A 66 23.44 3.44 -1.59
N ALA A 67 23.54 3.87 -0.33
CA ALA A 67 24.27 3.12 0.69
C ALA A 67 23.64 1.75 0.97
N LYS A 68 24.46 0.80 1.41
CA LYS A 68 24.00 -0.53 1.84
C LYS A 68 23.08 -0.45 3.06
N ASN A 69 23.38 0.46 3.99
CA ASN A 69 22.57 0.75 5.16
C ASN A 69 22.08 2.19 5.05
N ASN A 70 20.80 2.41 5.24
CA ASN A 70 20.20 3.73 5.21
C ASN A 70 19.03 3.82 6.18
N ILE A 71 18.52 5.04 6.34
CA ILE A 71 17.37 5.36 7.21
C ILE A 71 16.25 5.82 6.31
N GLU A 72 15.06 5.37 6.60
CA GLU A 72 13.82 5.86 6.01
C GLU A 72 12.98 6.56 7.06
N THR A 73 12.33 7.65 6.67
CA THR A 73 11.26 8.28 7.44
C THR A 73 10.04 8.46 6.55
N TYR A 74 8.85 8.37 7.10
CA TYR A 74 7.63 8.48 6.32
C TYR A 74 6.47 9.04 7.13
N ILE A 75 5.54 9.63 6.38
CA ILE A 75 4.23 10.03 6.85
C ILE A 75 3.19 9.55 5.85
N GLN A 76 2.04 9.11 6.34
CA GLN A 76 0.92 8.66 5.52
C GLN A 76 -0.40 9.11 6.12
N TYR A 77 -1.30 9.51 5.24
CA TYR A 77 -2.71 9.69 5.52
C TYR A 77 -3.51 8.74 4.62
N SER A 78 -4.53 8.09 5.16
CA SER A 78 -5.40 7.21 4.38
C SER A 78 -6.78 7.09 5.01
N PHE A 79 -7.75 6.69 4.20
CA PHE A 79 -9.10 6.29 4.61
C PHE A 79 -9.64 5.27 3.61
N ASP A 80 -10.63 4.48 4.04
CA ASP A 80 -11.26 3.43 3.23
C ASP A 80 -12.66 3.15 3.78
N ASN A 81 -13.67 3.81 3.22
CA ASN A 81 -15.05 3.69 3.71
C ASN A 81 -15.64 2.29 3.50
N PHE A 82 -15.19 1.59 2.45
CA PHE A 82 -15.65 0.22 2.20
C PHE A 82 -15.28 -0.74 3.33
N ARG A 83 -14.16 -0.48 3.99
CA ARG A 83 -13.69 -1.22 5.17
C ARG A 83 -14.17 -0.64 6.50
N GLY A 84 -14.85 0.49 6.48
CA GLY A 84 -15.19 1.26 7.69
C GLY A 84 -13.99 2.01 8.28
N LEU A 85 -12.87 2.10 7.57
CA LEU A 85 -11.71 2.89 8.00
C LEU A 85 -11.94 4.37 7.66
N GLY A 86 -12.11 5.18 8.69
CA GLY A 86 -12.06 6.64 8.61
C GLY A 86 -10.62 7.16 8.51
N PRO A 87 -10.36 8.38 8.99
CA PRO A 87 -9.02 8.95 8.96
C PRO A 87 -8.00 8.06 9.67
N ARG A 88 -6.89 7.77 8.99
CA ARG A 88 -5.75 7.04 9.51
C ARG A 88 -4.47 7.81 9.22
N TRP A 89 -3.73 8.14 10.27
CA TRP A 89 -2.43 8.80 10.21
C TRP A 89 -1.34 7.85 10.66
N ILE A 90 -0.26 7.79 9.91
CA ILE A 90 0.92 7.02 10.25
C ILE A 90 2.14 7.92 10.10
N THR A 91 3.05 7.87 11.07
CA THR A 91 4.40 8.42 10.93
C THR A 91 5.40 7.42 11.51
N GLY A 92 6.56 7.30 10.90
CA GLY A 92 7.53 6.32 11.36
C GLY A 92 8.92 6.47 10.76
N GLY A 93 9.79 5.59 11.23
CA GLY A 93 11.16 5.49 10.75
C GLY A 93 11.65 4.05 10.76
N THR A 94 12.56 3.75 9.83
CA THR A 94 13.05 2.39 9.57
C THR A 94 14.55 2.43 9.28
N LEU A 95 15.29 1.53 9.91
CA LEU A 95 16.65 1.17 9.52
C LEU A 95 16.55 0.16 8.39
N ARG A 96 17.06 0.52 7.23
CA ARG A 96 16.98 -0.26 6.00
C ARG A 96 18.34 -0.81 5.63
N LYS A 97 18.39 -2.07 5.23
CA LYS A 97 19.62 -2.75 4.79
C LYS A 97 19.37 -3.47 3.47
N LYS A 98 20.19 -3.18 2.47
CA LYS A 98 20.28 -3.97 1.25
C LYS A 98 21.10 -5.22 1.54
N LEU A 99 20.48 -6.39 1.55
CA LEU A 99 21.16 -7.67 1.75
C LEU A 99 21.78 -8.18 0.45
N VAL A 100 21.05 -8.00 -0.65
CA VAL A 100 21.52 -8.27 -2.02
C VAL A 100 21.24 -7.03 -2.85
N ASP A 101 22.19 -6.61 -3.66
CA ASP A 101 22.07 -5.49 -4.60
C ASP A 101 22.82 -5.82 -5.88
N SER A 102 22.13 -6.45 -6.83
CA SER A 102 22.65 -6.82 -8.13
C SER A 102 21.70 -6.39 -9.24
N LYS A 103 22.15 -6.49 -10.50
CA LYS A 103 21.30 -6.15 -11.66
C LYS A 103 20.04 -7.01 -11.77
N LYS A 104 20.09 -8.26 -11.29
CA LYS A 104 18.97 -9.21 -11.38
C LYS A 104 18.18 -9.33 -10.10
N LEU A 105 18.80 -9.06 -8.95
CA LEU A 105 18.18 -9.30 -7.65
C LEU A 105 18.55 -8.17 -6.68
N THR A 106 17.54 -7.50 -6.17
CA THR A 106 17.66 -6.59 -5.04
C THR A 106 16.80 -7.12 -3.90
N PHE A 107 17.42 -7.40 -2.76
CA PHE A 107 16.73 -7.85 -1.55
C PHE A 107 17.07 -6.92 -0.39
N VAL A 108 16.02 -6.36 0.19
CA VAL A 108 16.09 -5.34 1.24
C VAL A 108 15.28 -5.79 2.43
N VAL A 109 15.78 -5.51 3.62
CA VAL A 109 15.03 -5.63 4.87
C VAL A 109 15.01 -4.30 5.60
N GLY A 110 13.91 -4.03 6.28
CA GLY A 110 13.72 -2.85 7.11
C GLY A 110 13.24 -3.23 8.50
N LEU A 111 13.84 -2.62 9.52
CA LEU A 111 13.47 -2.77 10.92
C LEU A 111 13.17 -1.39 11.50
N GLY A 112 11.99 -1.20 12.03
CA GLY A 112 11.59 0.14 12.46
C GLY A 112 10.40 0.19 13.40
N GLY A 113 9.94 1.40 13.61
CA GLY A 113 8.77 1.69 14.41
C GLY A 113 7.90 2.76 13.76
N LEU A 114 6.65 2.75 14.13
CA LEU A 114 5.69 3.75 13.71
C LEU A 114 4.74 4.13 14.84
N TYR A 115 4.21 5.34 14.75
CA TYR A 115 3.03 5.77 15.46
C TYR A 115 1.86 5.80 14.48
N GLU A 116 0.73 5.27 14.91
CA GLU A 116 -0.50 5.17 14.14
C GLU A 116 -1.67 5.71 14.96
N ASN A 117 -2.50 6.53 14.32
CA ASN A 117 -3.80 6.97 14.83
C ASN A 117 -4.83 6.63 13.77
N GLU A 118 -5.78 5.78 14.10
CA GLU A 118 -6.82 5.32 13.18
C GLU A 118 -8.21 5.42 13.82
N THR A 119 -9.19 5.81 13.01
CA THR A 119 -10.59 5.88 13.38
C THR A 119 -11.37 4.86 12.56
N TRP A 120 -12.15 4.03 13.25
CA TRP A 120 -12.96 2.99 12.62
C TRP A 120 -14.44 3.21 12.89
N PHE A 121 -15.28 2.95 11.91
CA PHE A 121 -16.73 2.83 12.10
C PHE A 121 -17.06 1.42 12.59
N HIS A 122 -17.68 1.31 13.76
CA HIS A 122 -18.11 0.03 14.33
C HIS A 122 -19.49 -0.34 13.77
N PRO A 123 -19.60 -1.39 12.93
CA PRO A 123 -20.83 -1.65 12.16
C PRO A 123 -22.03 -2.12 13.00
N VAL A 124 -21.78 -2.62 14.22
CA VAL A 124 -22.83 -3.12 15.12
C VAL A 124 -23.27 -2.04 16.11
N GLU A 125 -22.32 -1.27 16.65
CA GLU A 125 -22.58 -0.22 17.63
C GLU A 125 -22.90 1.13 16.98
N GLU A 126 -22.72 1.24 15.65
CA GLU A 126 -22.97 2.44 14.83
C GLU A 126 -22.25 3.70 15.36
N ASN A 127 -21.06 3.51 15.93
CA ASN A 127 -20.22 4.56 16.47
C ASN A 127 -18.81 4.56 15.87
N PHE A 128 -18.03 5.61 16.15
CA PHE A 128 -16.63 5.68 15.75
C PHE A 128 -15.72 5.31 16.91
N VAL A 129 -14.77 4.39 16.64
CA VAL A 129 -13.72 3.97 17.57
C VAL A 129 -12.41 4.58 17.12
N ASN A 130 -11.78 5.39 17.96
CA ASN A 130 -10.44 5.94 17.70
C ASN A 130 -9.41 5.18 18.52
N VAL A 131 -8.35 4.74 17.88
CA VAL A 131 -7.26 4.01 18.52
C VAL A 131 -5.90 4.56 18.13
N GLN A 132 -4.97 4.50 19.05
CA GLN A 132 -3.60 4.98 18.88
C GLN A 132 -2.61 3.91 19.29
N PHE A 133 -1.63 3.64 18.42
CA PHE A 133 -0.63 2.61 18.66
C PHE A 133 0.78 3.11 18.35
N ILE A 134 1.72 2.64 19.17
CA ILE A 134 3.12 2.53 18.76
C ILE A 134 3.33 1.07 18.35
N LYS A 135 3.76 0.87 17.10
CA LYS A 135 4.00 -0.46 16.53
C LYS A 135 5.47 -0.63 16.13
N ASN A 136 6.01 -1.81 16.38
CA ASN A 136 7.17 -2.27 15.64
C ASN A 136 6.71 -2.57 14.21
N SER A 137 7.45 -2.09 13.22
CA SER A 137 7.11 -2.25 11.80
C SER A 137 8.35 -2.68 11.03
N ASN A 138 8.33 -3.90 10.57
CA ASN A 138 9.40 -4.51 9.82
C ASN A 138 8.92 -4.86 8.43
N TYR A 139 9.82 -4.86 7.45
CA TYR A 139 9.47 -5.27 6.11
C TYR A 139 10.62 -5.98 5.40
N PHE A 140 10.27 -6.74 4.37
CA PHE A 140 11.19 -7.11 3.33
C PHE A 140 10.67 -6.65 1.96
N SER A 141 11.59 -6.35 1.08
CA SER A 141 11.32 -6.00 -0.32
C SER A 141 12.23 -6.80 -1.22
N LEU A 142 11.66 -7.41 -2.22
CA LEU A 142 12.38 -8.20 -3.22
C LEU A 142 12.01 -7.68 -4.61
N ARG A 143 13.03 -7.36 -5.41
CA ARG A 143 12.92 -7.16 -6.86
C ARG A 143 13.79 -8.21 -7.53
N TRP A 144 13.20 -9.02 -8.39
CA TRP A 144 13.89 -10.12 -9.02
C TRP A 144 13.54 -10.25 -10.50
N THR A 145 14.52 -10.01 -11.37
CA THR A 145 14.47 -10.36 -12.78
C THR A 145 14.88 -11.83 -12.91
N ILE A 146 13.89 -12.72 -12.89
CA ILE A 146 14.09 -14.19 -12.91
C ILE A 146 14.81 -14.58 -14.19
N ASN A 147 14.30 -14.06 -15.32
CA ASN A 147 14.90 -14.21 -16.64
C ASN A 147 14.48 -13.03 -17.54
N GLN A 148 14.79 -13.09 -18.84
CA GLN A 148 14.45 -12.03 -19.80
C GLN A 148 12.94 -11.82 -20.01
N PHE A 149 12.11 -12.74 -19.55
CA PHE A 149 10.65 -12.72 -19.73
C PHE A 149 9.89 -12.48 -18.43
N VAL A 150 10.50 -12.70 -17.26
CA VAL A 150 9.78 -12.73 -15.99
C VAL A 150 10.46 -11.83 -14.96
N ASP A 151 9.71 -10.82 -14.50
CA ASP A 151 10.07 -9.97 -13.41
C ASP A 151 9.10 -10.16 -12.23
N PHE A 152 9.64 -10.30 -11.04
CA PHE A 152 8.89 -10.44 -9.80
C PHE A 152 9.26 -9.35 -8.81
N ASN A 153 8.26 -8.69 -8.23
CA ASN A 153 8.44 -7.68 -7.20
C ASN A 153 7.49 -7.94 -6.03
N THR A 154 8.00 -7.80 -4.82
CA THR A 154 7.18 -7.87 -3.61
C THR A 154 7.68 -6.94 -2.53
N VAL A 155 6.75 -6.42 -1.74
CA VAL A 155 7.02 -5.80 -0.44
C VAL A 155 6.03 -6.37 0.55
N THR A 156 6.53 -6.86 1.69
CA THR A 156 5.68 -7.38 2.76
C THR A 156 6.09 -6.75 4.09
N TYR A 157 5.12 -6.21 4.79
CA TYR A 157 5.25 -5.59 6.11
C TYR A 157 4.68 -6.52 7.18
N TYR A 158 5.39 -6.65 8.29
CA TYR A 158 4.90 -7.20 9.53
C TYR A 158 4.90 -6.12 10.59
N GLN A 159 3.77 -5.89 11.22
CA GLN A 159 3.57 -4.86 12.22
C GLN A 159 2.99 -5.49 13.48
N VAL A 160 3.51 -5.10 14.64
CA VAL A 160 3.00 -5.55 15.94
C VAL A 160 2.97 -4.38 16.92
N GLY A 161 1.82 -4.21 17.59
CA GLY A 161 1.61 -3.21 18.64
C GLY A 161 0.84 -3.79 19.80
N TYR A 162 1.13 -3.31 21.00
CA TYR A 162 0.39 -3.72 22.20
C TYR A 162 -0.85 -2.84 22.37
N ASP A 163 -2.00 -3.48 22.41
CA ASP A 163 -3.27 -2.82 22.68
C ASP A 163 -3.58 -2.92 24.18
N ARG A 164 -3.68 -1.76 24.84
CA ARG A 164 -3.91 -1.66 26.28
C ARG A 164 -5.36 -1.97 26.67
N GLU A 165 -6.32 -1.77 25.76
CA GLU A 165 -7.74 -2.02 26.04
C GLU A 165 -8.03 -3.52 26.13
N ILE A 166 -7.50 -4.29 25.19
CA ILE A 166 -7.68 -5.75 25.19
C ILE A 166 -6.52 -6.50 25.84
N GLN A 167 -5.52 -5.77 26.36
CA GLN A 167 -4.31 -6.30 27.01
C GLN A 167 -3.59 -7.39 26.18
N ALA A 168 -3.49 -7.17 24.86
CA ALA A 168 -2.91 -8.15 23.94
C ALA A 168 -2.14 -7.47 22.81
N PHE A 169 -1.26 -8.23 22.18
CA PHE A 169 -0.63 -7.80 20.94
C PHE A 169 -1.60 -7.97 19.77
N ARG A 170 -1.61 -6.96 18.89
CA ARG A 170 -2.24 -7.01 17.56
C ARG A 170 -1.16 -7.15 16.52
N ASN A 171 -1.31 -8.13 15.65
CA ASN A 171 -0.40 -8.39 14.55
C ASN A 171 -1.10 -8.04 13.24
N ARG A 172 -0.37 -7.35 12.35
CA ARG A 172 -0.84 -7.01 11.00
C ARG A 172 0.24 -7.41 10.00
N VAL A 173 -0.16 -8.09 8.94
CA VAL A 173 0.70 -8.40 7.79
C VAL A 173 0.06 -7.80 6.55
N ASN A 174 0.80 -6.95 5.85
CA ASN A 174 0.35 -6.38 4.58
C ASN A 174 1.40 -6.67 3.52
N GLY A 175 0.98 -6.98 2.32
CA GLY A 175 1.93 -7.20 1.25
C GLY A 175 1.33 -7.09 -0.13
N ASN A 176 2.23 -6.99 -1.09
CA ASN A 176 1.90 -7.08 -2.50
C ASN A 176 2.86 -8.05 -3.19
N PHE A 177 2.37 -8.76 -4.19
CA PHE A 177 3.15 -9.57 -5.12
C PHE A 177 2.80 -9.12 -6.53
N ASN A 178 3.81 -8.74 -7.31
CA ASN A 178 3.63 -8.33 -8.69
C ASN A 178 4.50 -9.22 -9.57
N LEU A 179 3.86 -9.88 -10.54
CA LEU A 179 4.51 -10.72 -11.52
C LEU A 179 4.24 -10.16 -12.92
N ASN A 180 5.29 -9.75 -13.60
CA ASN A 180 5.23 -9.33 -15.00
C ASN A 180 5.83 -10.45 -15.85
N THR A 181 5.10 -10.89 -16.89
CA THR A 181 5.54 -11.93 -17.82
C THR A 181 5.44 -11.38 -19.24
N LYS A 182 6.59 -11.16 -19.88
CA LYS A 182 6.67 -10.85 -21.31
C LYS A 182 6.40 -12.12 -22.13
N ILE A 183 5.39 -12.07 -22.98
CA ILE A 183 5.04 -13.17 -23.90
C ILE A 183 5.71 -12.95 -25.25
N SER A 184 5.85 -11.66 -25.64
CA SER A 184 6.62 -11.23 -26.82
C SER A 184 7.23 -9.86 -26.54
N ASP A 185 7.95 -9.29 -27.50
CA ASP A 185 8.55 -7.96 -27.37
C ASP A 185 7.51 -6.85 -27.13
N ASN A 186 6.32 -7.05 -27.69
CA ASN A 186 5.21 -6.08 -27.64
C ASN A 186 4.06 -6.50 -26.72
N PHE A 187 4.11 -7.68 -26.10
CA PHE A 187 3.01 -8.23 -25.34
C PHE A 187 3.45 -8.71 -23.95
N SER A 188 2.85 -8.20 -22.91
CA SER A 188 3.11 -8.64 -21.55
C SER A 188 1.84 -8.85 -20.74
N PHE A 189 1.94 -9.76 -19.77
CA PHE A 189 0.91 -10.14 -18.82
C PHE A 189 1.33 -9.72 -17.42
N ASN A 190 0.49 -8.92 -16.77
CA ASN A 190 0.77 -8.36 -15.46
C ASN A 190 -0.22 -8.94 -14.45
N ASN A 191 0.29 -9.52 -13.37
CA ASN A 191 -0.51 -9.98 -12.25
C ASN A 191 -0.09 -9.26 -10.99
N SER A 192 -1.07 -8.82 -10.19
CA SER A 192 -0.83 -8.27 -8.87
C SER A 192 -1.76 -8.91 -7.84
N PHE A 193 -1.19 -9.25 -6.70
CA PHE A 193 -1.91 -9.76 -5.55
C PHE A 193 -1.56 -8.89 -4.34
N ASN A 194 -2.56 -8.19 -3.82
CA ASN A 194 -2.43 -7.37 -2.63
C ASN A 194 -3.20 -8.02 -1.50
N PHE A 195 -2.64 -8.05 -0.31
CA PHE A 195 -3.30 -8.65 0.85
C PHE A 195 -3.03 -7.87 2.13
N SER A 196 -3.98 -7.99 3.05
CA SER A 196 -3.90 -7.50 4.42
C SER A 196 -4.49 -8.53 5.35
N TYR A 197 -3.73 -8.91 6.37
CA TYR A 197 -4.17 -9.78 7.45
C TYR A 197 -4.01 -9.06 8.79
N GLU A 198 -5.01 -9.15 9.63
CA GLU A 198 -4.99 -8.65 11.00
C GLU A 198 -5.59 -9.69 11.94
N ASP A 199 -4.83 -10.14 12.93
CA ASP A 199 -5.27 -11.22 13.85
C ASP A 199 -6.40 -10.78 14.78
N LYS A 200 -6.41 -9.50 15.15
CA LYS A 200 -7.40 -8.88 16.03
C LYS A 200 -7.80 -7.51 15.45
N PRO A 201 -8.75 -7.45 14.51
CA PRO A 201 -9.26 -6.18 13.98
C PRO A 201 -9.85 -5.29 15.08
N ILE A 202 -9.77 -3.97 14.89
CA ILE A 202 -10.30 -2.99 15.86
C ILE A 202 -11.82 -3.10 15.98
N VAL A 203 -12.49 -3.32 14.85
CA VAL A 203 -13.94 -3.52 14.73
C VAL A 203 -14.21 -4.88 14.10
N PRO A 204 -15.42 -5.47 14.25
CA PRO A 204 -15.73 -6.82 13.77
C PRO A 204 -15.81 -6.90 12.25
N ILE A 205 -14.64 -6.88 11.60
CA ILE A 205 -14.46 -7.08 10.15
C ILE A 205 -13.65 -8.35 9.89
N THR A 206 -13.58 -8.77 8.62
CA THR A 206 -12.77 -9.93 8.24
C THR A 206 -11.28 -9.72 8.53
N ASN A 207 -10.64 -10.76 9.04
CA ASN A 207 -9.21 -10.76 9.37
C ASN A 207 -8.31 -10.75 8.12
N PHE A 208 -8.80 -11.27 7.00
CA PHE A 208 -8.02 -11.38 5.77
C PHE A 208 -8.77 -10.76 4.60
N ILE A 209 -8.13 -9.80 3.97
CA ILE A 209 -8.64 -9.10 2.79
C ILE A 209 -7.59 -9.22 1.69
N PHE A 210 -8.01 -9.50 0.47
CA PHE A 210 -7.12 -9.53 -0.68
C PHE A 210 -7.77 -8.95 -1.92
N ALA A 211 -6.93 -8.49 -2.85
CA ALA A 211 -7.31 -8.11 -4.19
C ALA A 211 -6.34 -8.75 -5.18
N PHE A 212 -6.87 -9.41 -6.19
CA PHE A 212 -6.11 -9.96 -7.30
C PHE A 212 -6.49 -9.22 -8.57
N ASN A 213 -5.49 -8.68 -9.27
CA ASN A 213 -5.69 -8.01 -10.54
C ASN A 213 -4.81 -8.68 -11.59
N THR A 214 -5.35 -8.83 -12.77
CA THR A 214 -4.64 -9.32 -13.94
C THR A 214 -4.87 -8.37 -15.11
N GLY A 215 -3.83 -8.11 -15.88
CA GLY A 215 -3.88 -7.19 -16.99
C GLY A 215 -2.94 -7.60 -18.13
N ILE A 216 -3.25 -7.10 -19.30
CA ILE A 216 -2.47 -7.29 -20.51
C ILE A 216 -1.99 -5.92 -20.96
N SER A 217 -0.72 -5.79 -21.34
CA SER A 217 -0.20 -4.60 -21.99
C SER A 217 0.37 -4.91 -23.36
N PHE A 218 0.08 -4.02 -24.29
CA PHE A 218 0.62 -4.01 -25.65
C PHE A 218 1.41 -2.74 -25.87
N ASP A 219 2.67 -2.87 -26.31
CA ASP A 219 3.52 -1.77 -26.72
C ASP A 219 3.65 -1.81 -28.28
N PHE A 220 3.34 -0.69 -28.95
CA PHE A 220 3.36 -0.55 -30.40
C PHE A 220 4.58 0.23 -30.88
#